data_0b82d29ba82b9d87605805b4d5621759
#
_entry.id   0b82d29ba82b9d87605805b4d5621759
#
_cell.length_a   1.000
_cell.length_b   1.000
_cell.length_c   1.000
_cell.angle_alpha   90.00
_cell.angle_beta   90.00
_cell.angle_gamma   90.00
#
_symmetry.space_group_name_H-M   'P 1'
#
loop_
_entity.id
_entity.type
_entity.pdbx_description
1 polymer ?
#
loop_
_entity_poly.entity_id
_entity_poly.type
_entity_poly.pdbx_seq_one_letter_code
_entity_poly.pdbx_strand_id
1 'polypeptide(L)'
;MGTNSGFNGGSRAVDCETTPGGMGLRPIVLELRMPFSPEAGGSGVPGMLDPRMVDGHAYVEALAREVLVSAPDYADCQVQAVALTDGMAAHVADDALGALLRDIRQSFNLVPGAEIALRARPGMVAAASVDAFRIGHVSRIVMDYATSSLKEWRALGRALDPSAMDVTRAVFGSQAERGHGVCLAGREADLAFELLVGIPGQTPVSARSSVEAALAYGASEVRLEDCEPTANLTVPASAATRTLSTEEAGRVREAMHETLAAAGFVEYLPERWALPGHESRYETLMATGATETLGFGLGARTLFDGVEARNTSELSTYLRFSDDPEKCVATVRRVG
;
A
#
# COMPACT_ATOMS: atom_id res chain seq x y z
N MET A 1 6.23 9.69 -56.16
CA MET A 1 6.53 8.40 -55.56
C MET A 1 6.64 8.61 -54.06
N GLY A 2 5.59 8.25 -53.38
CA GLY A 2 5.51 8.42 -51.95
C GLY A 2 6.00 7.18 -51.21
N THR A 3 6.59 7.33 -50.06
CA THR A 3 6.68 6.26 -49.07
C THR A 3 6.19 6.78 -47.73
N ASN A 4 5.08 6.25 -47.38
CA ASN A 4 4.41 6.41 -46.12
C ASN A 4 5.10 5.50 -45.10
N SER A 5 5.67 6.02 -44.03
CA SER A 5 6.09 5.21 -42.86
C SER A 5 5.15 5.48 -41.69
N GLY A 6 4.21 4.57 -41.54
CA GLY A 6 3.29 4.55 -40.41
C GLY A 6 4.03 4.18 -39.12
N PHE A 7 3.89 5.02 -38.10
CA PHE A 7 4.24 4.69 -36.71
C PHE A 7 3.18 3.75 -36.17
N ASN A 8 3.58 2.52 -35.93
CA ASN A 8 2.76 1.51 -35.28
C ASN A 8 3.08 1.55 -33.77
N GLY A 9 2.27 2.26 -33.01
CA GLY A 9 2.29 2.27 -31.55
C GLY A 9 1.73 0.94 -31.02
N GLY A 10 2.58 -0.06 -30.87
CA GLY A 10 2.20 -1.31 -30.22
C GLY A 10 2.26 -1.16 -28.70
N SER A 11 1.11 -1.02 -28.08
CA SER A 11 0.91 -1.33 -26.67
C SER A 11 1.40 -2.76 -26.41
N ARG A 12 2.49 -2.90 -25.68
CA ARG A 12 2.88 -4.21 -25.13
C ARG A 12 1.92 -4.50 -23.96
N ALA A 13 0.81 -5.16 -24.26
CA ALA A 13 0.11 -5.95 -23.27
C ALA A 13 1.14 -6.94 -22.69
N VAL A 14 1.21 -7.02 -21.37
CA VAL A 14 1.95 -8.07 -20.69
C VAL A 14 1.18 -9.35 -20.99
N ASP A 15 1.59 -10.06 -22.02
CA ASP A 15 1.05 -11.37 -22.34
C ASP A 15 1.41 -12.31 -21.19
N CYS A 16 0.40 -12.62 -20.38
CA CYS A 16 0.42 -13.78 -19.53
C CYS A 16 0.31 -15.00 -20.46
N GLU A 17 1.45 -15.49 -20.95
CA GLU A 17 1.50 -16.74 -21.70
C GLU A 17 1.01 -17.86 -20.81
N THR A 18 -0.26 -18.20 -20.95
CA THR A 18 -0.79 -19.50 -20.52
C THR A 18 -0.19 -20.56 -21.42
N THR A 19 0.88 -21.17 -20.98
CA THR A 19 1.46 -22.35 -21.63
C THR A 19 0.49 -23.52 -21.47
N PRO A 20 -0.08 -24.11 -22.52
CA PRO A 20 -0.93 -25.28 -22.39
C PRO A 20 -0.05 -26.51 -22.11
N GLY A 21 -0.17 -27.06 -20.91
CA GLY A 21 0.31 -28.42 -20.63
C GLY A 21 1.52 -28.59 -19.71
N GLY A 22 1.94 -27.54 -18.95
CA GLY A 22 2.82 -27.70 -17.80
C GLY A 22 2.04 -27.45 -16.51
N MET A 23 2.28 -28.20 -15.43
CA MET A 23 1.79 -27.87 -14.09
C MET A 23 2.52 -26.61 -13.60
N GLY A 24 2.11 -25.44 -14.12
CA GLY A 24 2.54 -24.14 -13.60
C GLY A 24 1.95 -23.96 -12.21
N LEU A 25 2.73 -23.41 -11.29
CA LEU A 25 2.25 -23.04 -9.95
C LEU A 25 1.12 -22.01 -10.09
N ARG A 26 0.10 -22.12 -9.23
CA ARG A 26 -1.05 -21.18 -9.22
C ARG A 26 -0.59 -19.79 -8.77
N PRO A 27 -0.88 -18.73 -9.54
CA PRO A 27 -0.52 -17.37 -9.12
C PRO A 27 -1.41 -16.90 -7.97
N ILE A 28 -0.78 -16.40 -6.91
CA ILE A 28 -1.46 -15.83 -5.73
C ILE A 28 -0.83 -14.51 -5.31
N VAL A 29 -1.60 -13.74 -4.55
CA VAL A 29 -1.14 -12.55 -3.83
C VAL A 29 -1.26 -12.81 -2.33
N LEU A 30 -0.27 -12.35 -1.55
CA LEU A 30 -0.35 -12.35 -0.08
C LEU A 30 -0.71 -10.94 0.42
N GLU A 31 -1.76 -10.84 1.21
CA GLU A 31 -2.15 -9.62 1.93
C GLU A 31 -1.94 -9.82 3.43
N LEU A 32 -1.04 -9.04 4.01
CA LEU A 32 -0.77 -9.05 5.44
C LEU A 32 -1.40 -7.81 6.06
N ARG A 33 -2.44 -7.99 6.85
CA ARG A 33 -3.10 -6.88 7.52
C ARG A 33 -2.27 -6.35 8.66
N MET A 34 -1.94 -5.07 8.59
CA MET A 34 -1.21 -4.32 9.61
C MET A 34 -2.13 -3.20 10.15
N PRO A 35 -3.17 -3.53 10.92
CA PRO A 35 -4.29 -2.62 11.21
C PRO A 35 -3.94 -1.55 12.25
N PHE A 36 -2.74 -0.98 12.15
CA PHE A 36 -2.27 0.07 13.07
C PHE A 36 -2.54 1.46 12.50
N SER A 37 -3.18 2.32 13.29
CA SER A 37 -3.37 3.72 12.94
C SER A 37 -3.11 4.62 14.14
N PRO A 38 -2.34 5.70 13.98
CA PRO A 38 -2.11 6.67 15.06
C PRO A 38 -3.40 7.39 15.46
N GLU A 39 -4.40 7.41 14.59
CA GLU A 39 -5.72 8.00 14.84
C GLU A 39 -6.70 7.02 15.50
N ALA A 40 -6.39 5.73 15.62
CA ALA A 40 -7.33 4.72 16.13
C ALA A 40 -7.85 5.04 17.54
N GLY A 41 -7.03 5.64 18.38
CA GLY A 41 -7.42 6.05 19.73
C GLY A 41 -8.42 7.20 19.82
N GLY A 42 -8.63 7.94 18.72
CA GLY A 42 -9.49 9.12 18.68
C GLY A 42 -10.64 9.07 17.67
N SER A 43 -10.50 8.32 16.61
CA SER A 43 -11.41 8.34 15.46
C SER A 43 -12.41 7.19 15.41
N GLY A 44 -12.22 6.16 16.24
CA GLY A 44 -13.13 5.01 16.22
C GLY A 44 -13.23 4.30 14.86
N VAL A 45 -12.15 4.32 14.07
CA VAL A 45 -12.13 3.58 12.78
C VAL A 45 -12.26 2.09 13.08
N PRO A 46 -13.36 1.44 12.70
CA PRO A 46 -13.60 0.05 13.02
C PRO A 46 -12.48 -0.84 12.49
N GLY A 47 -12.00 -1.75 13.33
CA GLY A 47 -10.97 -2.73 12.94
C GLY A 47 -9.54 -2.19 12.92
N MET A 48 -9.30 -0.92 13.31
CA MET A 48 -7.96 -0.36 13.48
C MET A 48 -7.52 -0.42 14.95
N LEU A 49 -6.22 -0.65 15.14
CA LEU A 49 -5.57 -0.76 16.45
C LEU A 49 -4.78 0.52 16.74
N ASP A 50 -4.89 1.01 17.97
CA ASP A 50 -4.03 2.09 18.45
C ASP A 50 -2.65 1.51 18.82
N PRO A 51 -1.57 1.89 18.13
CA PRO A 51 -0.24 1.36 18.39
C PRO A 51 0.32 1.70 19.78
N ARG A 52 -0.32 2.62 20.51
CA ARG A 52 0.03 2.96 21.90
C ARG A 52 -0.60 2.01 22.90
N MET A 53 -1.64 1.28 22.50
CA MET A 53 -2.44 0.39 23.35
C MET A 53 -2.19 -1.08 23.06
N VAL A 54 -1.62 -1.40 21.91
CA VAL A 54 -1.40 -2.77 21.44
C VAL A 54 0.10 -2.97 21.20
N ASP A 55 0.64 -4.06 21.73
CA ASP A 55 2.01 -4.47 21.45
C ASP A 55 2.12 -4.90 19.98
N GLY A 56 2.72 -4.04 19.17
CA GLY A 56 2.93 -4.28 17.74
C GLY A 56 3.87 -5.45 17.48
N HIS A 57 4.86 -5.67 18.33
CA HIS A 57 5.80 -6.79 18.21
C HIS A 57 5.05 -8.12 18.41
N ALA A 58 4.26 -8.24 19.47
CA ALA A 58 3.45 -9.44 19.72
C ALA A 58 2.45 -9.70 18.58
N TYR A 59 1.92 -8.64 17.94
CA TYR A 59 1.07 -8.78 16.78
C TYR A 59 1.82 -9.35 15.58
N VAL A 60 3.00 -8.82 15.27
CA VAL A 60 3.83 -9.30 14.15
C VAL A 60 4.28 -10.74 14.37
N GLU A 61 4.61 -11.12 15.60
CA GLU A 61 4.92 -12.52 15.93
C GLU A 61 3.70 -13.45 15.73
N ALA A 62 2.49 -12.98 16.09
CA ALA A 62 1.28 -13.75 15.85
C ALA A 62 1.03 -13.92 14.34
N LEU A 63 1.23 -12.86 13.57
CA LEU A 63 1.12 -12.89 12.11
C LEU A 63 2.16 -13.85 11.49
N ALA A 64 3.39 -13.86 11.99
CA ALA A 64 4.41 -14.81 11.55
C ALA A 64 4.02 -16.26 11.82
N ARG A 65 3.43 -16.56 12.99
CA ARG A 65 2.95 -17.92 13.29
C ARG A 65 1.86 -18.37 12.30
N GLU A 66 0.87 -17.50 12.04
CA GLU A 66 -0.20 -17.79 11.07
C GLU A 66 0.36 -18.08 9.67
N VAL A 67 1.26 -17.22 9.19
CA VAL A 67 1.92 -17.36 7.89
C VAL A 67 2.68 -18.68 7.79
N LEU A 68 3.47 -19.01 8.80
CA LEU A 68 4.32 -20.20 8.80
C LEU A 68 3.51 -21.50 8.87
N VAL A 69 2.44 -21.53 9.66
CA VAL A 69 1.58 -22.73 9.76
C VAL A 69 0.78 -22.96 8.51
N SER A 70 0.41 -21.89 7.79
CA SER A 70 -0.39 -21.97 6.56
C SER A 70 0.45 -22.26 5.31
N ALA A 71 1.72 -21.87 5.26
CA ALA A 71 2.55 -21.93 4.06
C ALA A 71 2.60 -23.32 3.39
N PRO A 72 2.67 -24.46 4.12
CA PRO A 72 2.70 -25.79 3.50
C PRO A 72 1.47 -26.10 2.64
N ASP A 73 0.29 -25.56 2.97
CA ASP A 73 -0.96 -25.81 2.24
C ASP A 73 -0.97 -25.13 0.86
N TYR A 74 -0.05 -24.20 0.61
CA TYR A 74 0.07 -23.44 -0.64
C TYR A 74 1.40 -23.70 -1.38
N ALA A 75 2.00 -24.87 -1.17
CA ALA A 75 3.28 -25.23 -1.79
C ALA A 75 3.19 -25.34 -3.33
N ASP A 76 2.00 -25.56 -3.89
CA ASP A 76 1.70 -25.56 -5.32
C ASP A 76 1.36 -24.18 -5.90
N CYS A 77 1.46 -23.12 -5.06
CA CYS A 77 1.18 -21.75 -5.46
C CYS A 77 2.47 -20.96 -5.69
N GLN A 78 2.35 -19.88 -6.47
CA GLN A 78 3.44 -18.93 -6.74
C GLN A 78 3.02 -17.50 -6.42
N VAL A 79 3.71 -16.90 -5.45
CA VAL A 79 3.42 -15.54 -4.98
C VAL A 79 3.92 -14.51 -5.98
N GLN A 80 3.00 -13.70 -6.50
CA GLN A 80 3.27 -12.64 -7.46
C GLN A 80 3.58 -11.31 -6.78
N ALA A 81 2.92 -11.05 -5.64
CA ALA A 81 3.13 -9.86 -4.81
C ALA A 81 2.78 -10.14 -3.35
N VAL A 82 3.39 -9.38 -2.46
CA VAL A 82 3.09 -9.34 -1.02
C VAL A 82 2.78 -7.89 -0.66
N ALA A 83 1.63 -7.63 -0.06
CA ALA A 83 1.24 -6.30 0.39
C ALA A 83 0.93 -6.28 1.88
N LEU A 84 1.54 -5.35 2.60
CA LEU A 84 1.18 -5.04 3.99
C LEU A 84 0.11 -3.94 3.95
N THR A 85 -1.12 -4.33 4.24
CA THR A 85 -2.34 -3.53 4.00
C THR A 85 -2.94 -2.94 5.26
N ASP A 86 -3.97 -2.11 5.09
CA ASP A 86 -4.90 -1.50 6.05
C ASP A 86 -4.34 -0.42 6.97
N GLY A 87 -3.11 -0.48 7.37
CA GLY A 87 -2.54 0.49 8.30
C GLY A 87 -1.10 0.83 7.97
N MET A 88 -0.40 1.28 8.99
CA MET A 88 0.98 1.74 8.86
C MET A 88 1.95 0.67 9.36
N ALA A 89 2.43 -0.18 8.47
CA ALA A 89 3.46 -1.19 8.81
C ALA A 89 4.71 -0.56 9.45
N ALA A 90 5.03 0.68 9.09
CA ALA A 90 6.14 1.41 9.68
C ALA A 90 6.04 1.66 11.20
N HIS A 91 4.84 1.55 11.79
CA HIS A 91 4.68 1.64 13.25
C HIS A 91 5.32 0.47 14.02
N VAL A 92 5.41 -0.67 13.37
CA VAL A 92 5.94 -1.92 13.93
C VAL A 92 7.12 -2.43 13.11
N ALA A 93 7.74 -1.55 12.35
CA ALA A 93 8.88 -1.86 11.50
C ALA A 93 10.16 -1.95 12.32
N ASP A 94 10.40 -3.12 12.85
CA ASP A 94 11.55 -3.51 13.63
C ASP A 94 12.09 -4.86 13.12
N ASP A 95 12.88 -5.53 13.94
CA ASP A 95 13.45 -6.83 13.65
C ASP A 95 12.38 -7.93 13.46
N ALA A 96 11.24 -7.86 14.16
CA ALA A 96 10.14 -8.81 14.01
C ALA A 96 9.52 -8.72 12.60
N LEU A 97 9.28 -7.51 12.09
CA LEU A 97 8.80 -7.31 10.73
C LEU A 97 9.83 -7.82 9.70
N GLY A 98 11.11 -7.51 9.92
CA GLY A 98 12.19 -8.02 9.07
C GLY A 98 12.25 -9.55 9.05
N ALA A 99 12.04 -10.19 10.20
CA ALA A 99 11.96 -11.63 10.33
C ALA A 99 10.74 -12.21 9.57
N LEU A 100 9.54 -11.66 9.78
CA LEU A 100 8.32 -12.06 9.09
C LEU A 100 8.49 -12.04 7.56
N LEU A 101 8.99 -10.93 7.02
CA LEU A 101 9.20 -10.80 5.56
C LEU A 101 10.25 -11.77 5.02
N ARG A 102 11.29 -12.08 5.80
CA ARG A 102 12.25 -13.12 5.46
C ARG A 102 11.59 -14.50 5.47
N ASP A 103 10.80 -14.80 6.49
CA ASP A 103 10.13 -16.09 6.66
C ASP A 103 9.14 -16.34 5.52
N ILE A 104 8.38 -15.32 5.07
CA ILE A 104 7.53 -15.39 3.87
C ILE A 104 8.35 -15.80 2.64
N ARG A 105 9.51 -15.17 2.44
CA ARG A 105 10.37 -15.45 1.29
C ARG A 105 11.01 -16.84 1.33
N GLN A 106 11.11 -17.44 2.50
CA GLN A 106 11.66 -18.80 2.69
C GLN A 106 10.58 -19.87 2.61
N SER A 107 9.34 -19.55 2.96
CA SER A 107 8.25 -20.52 3.09
C SER A 107 7.32 -20.56 1.87
N PHE A 108 7.27 -19.49 1.08
CA PHE A 108 6.47 -19.43 -0.14
C PHE A 108 7.32 -19.35 -1.41
N ASN A 109 6.79 -19.83 -2.51
CA ASN A 109 7.43 -19.73 -3.83
C ASN A 109 7.17 -18.33 -4.42
N LEU A 110 8.02 -17.35 -4.14
CA LEU A 110 7.93 -16.02 -4.73
C LEU A 110 8.52 -16.03 -6.14
N VAL A 111 7.84 -15.35 -7.09
CA VAL A 111 8.42 -15.10 -8.42
C VAL A 111 9.68 -14.23 -8.28
N PRO A 112 10.66 -14.38 -9.18
CA PRO A 112 11.77 -13.42 -9.25
C PRO A 112 11.22 -12.01 -9.47
N GLY A 113 11.59 -11.07 -8.60
CA GLY A 113 11.08 -9.71 -8.65
C GLY A 113 9.63 -9.53 -8.18
N ALA A 114 9.11 -10.45 -7.35
CA ALA A 114 7.84 -10.25 -6.67
C ALA A 114 7.82 -8.89 -5.95
N GLU A 115 6.74 -8.13 -6.12
CA GLU A 115 6.58 -6.87 -5.40
C GLU A 115 6.35 -7.16 -3.91
N ILE A 116 7.07 -6.46 -3.03
CA ILE A 116 6.80 -6.43 -1.60
C ILE A 116 6.53 -4.98 -1.23
N ALA A 117 5.26 -4.67 -1.00
CA ALA A 117 4.77 -3.32 -0.75
C ALA A 117 4.35 -3.14 0.71
N LEU A 118 4.64 -1.97 1.27
CA LEU A 118 4.16 -1.59 2.59
C LEU A 118 3.77 -0.11 2.65
N ARG A 119 2.93 0.24 3.62
CA ARG A 119 2.51 1.63 3.87
C ARG A 119 3.31 2.25 5.00
N ALA A 120 3.63 3.52 4.82
CA ALA A 120 4.28 4.36 5.81
C ALA A 120 3.67 5.76 5.79
N ARG A 121 3.90 6.54 6.85
CA ARG A 121 3.54 7.95 6.90
C ARG A 121 4.82 8.78 7.12
N PRO A 122 4.88 10.01 6.61
CA PRO A 122 5.98 10.92 6.90
C PRO A 122 6.25 11.02 8.41
N GLY A 123 7.52 10.92 8.79
CA GLY A 123 7.97 11.00 10.18
C GLY A 123 7.85 9.70 11.00
N MET A 124 7.27 8.63 10.43
CA MET A 124 7.11 7.34 11.13
C MET A 124 8.20 6.31 10.82
N VAL A 125 9.03 6.58 9.83
CA VAL A 125 10.12 5.67 9.45
C VAL A 125 11.36 6.01 10.25
N ALA A 126 11.85 5.04 11.02
CA ALA A 126 13.10 5.13 11.77
C ALA A 126 14.24 4.38 11.05
N ALA A 127 15.47 4.52 11.50
CA ALA A 127 16.60 3.80 10.94
C ALA A 127 16.42 2.26 11.05
N ALA A 128 15.88 1.76 12.16
CA ALA A 128 15.57 0.35 12.35
C ALA A 128 14.55 -0.17 11.31
N SER A 129 13.60 0.69 10.89
CA SER A 129 12.63 0.35 9.86
C SER A 129 13.31 0.09 8.51
N VAL A 130 14.32 0.88 8.15
CA VAL A 130 15.07 0.70 6.90
C VAL A 130 15.79 -0.65 6.87
N ASP A 131 16.35 -1.08 7.99
CA ASP A 131 16.98 -2.40 8.09
C ASP A 131 15.95 -3.53 7.94
N ALA A 132 14.77 -3.41 8.56
CA ALA A 132 13.68 -4.37 8.39
C ALA A 132 13.22 -4.43 6.92
N PHE A 133 13.07 -3.28 6.26
CA PHE A 133 12.68 -3.21 4.84
C PHE A 133 13.73 -3.82 3.92
N ARG A 134 15.02 -3.58 4.20
CA ARG A 134 16.14 -4.18 3.46
C ARG A 134 16.17 -5.69 3.62
N ILE A 135 16.04 -6.20 4.84
CA ILE A 135 16.01 -7.65 5.14
C ILE A 135 14.80 -8.30 4.46
N GLY A 136 13.64 -7.63 4.50
CA GLY A 136 12.40 -8.07 3.88
C GLY A 136 12.39 -7.97 2.35
N HIS A 137 13.38 -7.31 1.74
CA HIS A 137 13.42 -7.02 0.31
C HIS A 137 12.21 -6.18 -0.16
N VAL A 138 11.77 -5.23 0.66
CA VAL A 138 10.72 -4.28 0.28
C VAL A 138 11.13 -3.59 -1.02
N SER A 139 10.23 -3.60 -1.99
CA SER A 139 10.44 -3.04 -3.32
C SER A 139 9.55 -1.83 -3.60
N ARG A 140 8.52 -1.59 -2.74
CA ARG A 140 7.63 -0.43 -2.85
C ARG A 140 7.25 0.07 -1.46
N ILE A 141 7.36 1.39 -1.29
CA ILE A 141 6.85 2.09 -0.09
C ILE A 141 5.73 3.01 -0.51
N VAL A 142 4.55 2.82 0.06
CA VAL A 142 3.37 3.64 -0.17
C VAL A 142 3.28 4.67 0.96
N MET A 143 3.49 5.94 0.63
CA MET A 143 3.51 7.04 1.58
C MET A 143 2.11 7.65 1.73
N ASP A 144 1.48 7.50 2.89
CA ASP A 144 0.23 8.21 3.23
C ASP A 144 0.56 9.69 3.46
N TYR A 145 0.58 10.45 2.37
CA TYR A 145 0.99 11.86 2.37
C TYR A 145 -0.21 12.81 2.42
N ALA A 146 -1.32 12.44 1.84
CA ALA A 146 -2.57 13.19 1.74
C ALA A 146 -2.45 14.53 0.99
N THR A 147 -1.61 15.45 1.44
CA THR A 147 -1.42 16.79 0.87
C THR A 147 -0.12 17.41 1.38
N SER A 148 0.44 18.38 0.66
CA SER A 148 1.55 19.20 1.14
C SER A 148 1.10 20.40 2.00
N SER A 149 -0.20 20.69 2.07
CA SER A 149 -0.77 21.86 2.73
C SER A 149 -1.04 21.60 4.20
N LEU A 150 -0.35 22.33 5.08
CA LEU A 150 -0.59 22.30 6.54
C LEU A 150 -2.03 22.69 6.92
N LYS A 151 -2.67 23.55 6.11
CA LYS A 151 -4.07 23.94 6.33
C LYS A 151 -5.00 22.75 6.07
N GLU A 152 -4.75 21.99 5.02
CA GLU A 152 -5.52 20.80 4.64
C GLU A 152 -5.28 19.67 5.63
N TRP A 153 -4.03 19.46 6.12
CA TRP A 153 -3.74 18.53 7.21
C TRP A 153 -4.56 18.82 8.47
N ARG A 154 -4.65 20.10 8.84
CA ARG A 154 -5.51 20.51 9.97
C ARG A 154 -6.98 20.27 9.71
N ALA A 155 -7.44 20.46 8.45
CA ALA A 155 -8.81 20.16 8.06
C ALA A 155 -9.13 18.67 8.14
N LEU A 156 -8.14 17.79 7.92
CA LEU A 156 -8.23 16.34 8.14
C LEU A 156 -8.19 15.95 9.63
N GLY A 157 -7.95 16.90 10.53
CA GLY A 157 -7.72 16.63 11.96
C GLY A 157 -6.40 15.90 12.23
N ARG A 158 -5.49 15.94 11.30
CA ARG A 158 -4.18 15.31 11.39
C ARG A 158 -3.11 16.36 11.71
N ALA A 159 -2.13 15.97 12.53
CA ALA A 159 -0.94 16.78 12.76
C ALA A 159 0.18 16.32 11.83
N LEU A 160 0.72 17.23 11.04
CA LEU A 160 1.94 17.01 10.27
C LEU A 160 3.03 17.93 10.79
N ASP A 161 4.17 17.34 11.12
CA ASP A 161 5.40 18.10 11.24
C ASP A 161 5.87 18.48 9.82
N PRO A 162 6.07 19.77 9.51
CA PRO A 162 6.54 20.18 8.18
C PRO A 162 7.85 19.52 7.75
N SER A 163 8.71 19.17 8.71
CA SER A 163 9.99 18.50 8.46
C SER A 163 9.88 16.98 8.31
N ALA A 164 8.69 16.40 8.54
CA ALA A 164 8.51 14.94 8.58
C ALA A 164 8.97 14.25 7.29
N MET A 165 8.71 14.84 6.12
CA MET A 165 9.17 14.28 4.85
C MET A 165 10.69 14.37 4.70
N ASP A 166 11.30 15.48 5.11
CA ASP A 166 12.75 15.63 5.05
C ASP A 166 13.45 14.66 5.99
N VAL A 167 12.89 14.44 7.18
CA VAL A 167 13.36 13.41 8.13
C VAL A 167 13.23 12.03 7.54
N THR A 168 12.07 11.69 6.99
CA THR A 168 11.83 10.39 6.33
C THR A 168 12.81 10.16 5.17
N ARG A 169 13.01 11.17 4.33
CA ARG A 169 13.98 11.11 3.23
C ARG A 169 15.41 10.94 3.72
N ALA A 170 15.79 11.63 4.78
CA ALA A 170 17.13 11.48 5.38
C ALA A 170 17.36 10.07 5.92
N VAL A 171 16.32 9.43 6.49
CA VAL A 171 16.36 8.04 6.99
C VAL A 171 16.52 7.04 5.84
N PHE A 172 15.83 7.24 4.72
CA PHE A 172 15.98 6.38 3.54
C PHE A 172 17.34 6.52 2.83
N GLY A 173 18.08 7.60 3.11
CA GLY A 173 19.33 7.90 2.45
C GLY A 173 19.16 8.71 1.16
N SER A 174 20.17 8.67 0.28
CA SER A 174 20.09 9.35 -1.01
C SER A 174 19.00 8.74 -1.89
N GLN A 175 18.42 9.56 -2.75
CA GLN A 175 17.50 9.09 -3.80
C GLN A 175 18.16 7.99 -4.63
N ALA A 176 17.32 7.14 -5.20
CA ALA A 176 17.75 6.17 -6.18
C ALA A 176 18.55 6.82 -7.33
N GLU A 177 19.46 6.09 -7.92
CA GLU A 177 20.32 6.59 -9.01
C GLU A 177 19.54 7.22 -10.17
N ARG A 178 18.31 6.75 -10.38
CA ARG A 178 17.39 7.24 -11.42
C ARG A 178 16.69 8.56 -11.08
N GLY A 179 16.89 9.10 -9.89
CA GLY A 179 16.28 10.36 -9.44
C GLY A 179 14.84 10.22 -8.89
N HIS A 180 14.28 9.00 -8.86
CA HIS A 180 12.99 8.68 -8.22
C HIS A 180 13.13 7.41 -7.38
N GLY A 181 12.14 7.13 -6.51
CA GLY A 181 12.22 6.06 -5.53
C GLY A 181 13.14 6.40 -4.35
N VAL A 182 13.49 5.41 -3.58
CA VAL A 182 14.38 5.52 -2.42
C VAL A 182 15.44 4.43 -2.45
N CYS A 183 16.59 4.71 -1.79
CA CYS A 183 17.65 3.73 -1.63
C CYS A 183 17.58 3.10 -0.24
N LEU A 184 17.23 1.82 -0.17
CA LEU A 184 17.21 1.04 1.06
C LEU A 184 18.55 0.32 1.23
N ALA A 185 19.57 1.04 1.74
CA ALA A 185 20.91 0.51 1.96
C ALA A 185 21.49 -0.23 0.71
N GLY A 186 21.47 0.43 -0.43
CA GLY A 186 21.99 -0.08 -1.69
C GLY A 186 21.00 -0.86 -2.57
N ARG A 187 19.73 -0.94 -2.18
CA ARG A 187 18.64 -1.44 -3.03
C ARG A 187 17.66 -0.33 -3.33
N GLU A 188 17.27 -0.22 -4.57
CA GLU A 188 16.23 0.72 -4.99
C GLU A 188 14.85 0.13 -4.67
N ALA A 189 13.95 0.99 -4.15
CA ALA A 189 12.55 0.70 -3.99
C ALA A 189 11.73 1.85 -4.58
N ASP A 190 10.58 1.53 -5.16
CA ASP A 190 9.64 2.51 -5.64
C ASP A 190 9.01 3.27 -4.50
N LEU A 191 8.75 4.56 -4.72
CA LEU A 191 8.08 5.41 -3.76
C LEU A 191 6.74 5.87 -4.35
N ALA A 192 5.65 5.34 -3.81
CA ALA A 192 4.31 5.73 -4.15
C ALA A 192 3.79 6.78 -3.15
N PHE A 193 3.08 7.79 -3.62
CA PHE A 193 2.41 8.78 -2.78
C PHE A 193 0.90 8.66 -2.89
N GLU A 194 0.21 8.50 -1.76
CA GLU A 194 -1.24 8.64 -1.69
C GLU A 194 -1.59 10.08 -1.39
N LEU A 195 -2.30 10.72 -2.31
CA LEU A 195 -2.80 12.09 -2.21
C LEU A 195 -4.33 12.07 -2.17
N LEU A 196 -4.92 12.91 -1.32
CA LEU A 196 -6.37 13.00 -1.20
C LEU A 196 -6.95 14.09 -2.11
N VAL A 197 -8.08 13.78 -2.72
CA VAL A 197 -8.92 14.69 -3.50
C VAL A 197 -10.18 15.00 -2.70
N GLY A 198 -10.55 16.27 -2.63
CA GLY A 198 -11.77 16.67 -1.94
C GLY A 198 -11.60 17.05 -0.47
N ILE A 199 -10.37 17.29 -0.02
CA ILE A 199 -10.08 17.76 1.34
C ILE A 199 -10.81 19.10 1.56
N PRO A 200 -11.49 19.33 2.70
CA PRO A 200 -12.15 20.60 2.99
C PRO A 200 -11.22 21.81 2.84
N GLY A 201 -11.58 22.72 1.92
CA GLY A 201 -10.80 23.91 1.61
C GLY A 201 -9.65 23.70 0.63
N GLN A 202 -9.48 22.52 0.07
CA GLN A 202 -8.54 22.23 -1.01
C GLN A 202 -8.89 23.05 -2.27
N THR A 203 -7.89 23.41 -3.03
CA THR A 203 -8.02 24.18 -4.27
C THR A 203 -7.18 23.54 -5.38
N PRO A 204 -7.46 23.81 -6.66
CA PRO A 204 -6.60 23.34 -7.75
C PRO A 204 -5.13 23.75 -7.59
N VAL A 205 -4.85 24.90 -6.98
CA VAL A 205 -3.48 25.38 -6.72
C VAL A 205 -2.81 24.52 -5.66
N SER A 206 -3.45 24.30 -4.49
CA SER A 206 -2.87 23.47 -3.42
C SER A 206 -2.72 22.00 -3.84
N ALA A 207 -3.62 21.53 -4.69
CA ALA A 207 -3.56 20.18 -5.25
C ALA A 207 -2.33 19.98 -6.18
N ARG A 208 -2.10 20.94 -7.10
CA ARG A 208 -0.87 20.96 -7.91
C ARG A 208 0.38 20.97 -7.03
N SER A 209 0.42 21.84 -6.03
CA SER A 209 1.57 21.90 -5.11
C SER A 209 1.79 20.59 -4.35
N SER A 210 0.74 19.82 -4.07
CA SER A 210 0.86 18.51 -3.41
C SER A 210 1.46 17.47 -4.35
N VAL A 211 1.07 17.46 -5.63
CA VAL A 211 1.69 16.62 -6.64
C VAL A 211 3.16 17.02 -6.83
N GLU A 212 3.45 18.31 -7.03
CA GLU A 212 4.81 18.81 -7.20
C GLU A 212 5.72 18.44 -6.04
N ALA A 213 5.21 18.51 -4.81
CA ALA A 213 5.93 18.10 -3.61
C ALA A 213 6.24 16.58 -3.63
N ALA A 214 5.27 15.73 -3.98
CA ALA A 214 5.50 14.30 -4.12
C ALA A 214 6.57 13.99 -5.18
N LEU A 215 6.52 14.67 -6.33
CA LEU A 215 7.52 14.54 -7.37
C LEU A 215 8.92 14.98 -6.89
N ALA A 216 9.00 16.09 -6.17
CA ALA A 216 10.26 16.59 -5.60
C ALA A 216 10.87 15.63 -4.57
N TYR A 217 10.03 14.82 -3.90
CA TYR A 217 10.48 13.76 -2.99
C TYR A 217 10.85 12.46 -3.72
N GLY A 218 10.68 12.39 -5.04
CA GLY A 218 11.09 11.25 -5.85
C GLY A 218 9.99 10.21 -6.06
N ALA A 219 8.73 10.65 -6.12
CA ALA A 219 7.64 9.76 -6.46
C ALA A 219 7.91 9.03 -7.79
N SER A 220 7.73 7.73 -7.80
CA SER A 220 7.65 6.89 -9.00
C SER A 220 6.20 6.50 -9.33
N GLU A 221 5.31 6.60 -8.32
CA GLU A 221 3.88 6.38 -8.43
C GLU A 221 3.12 7.43 -7.60
N VAL A 222 1.95 7.84 -8.07
CA VAL A 222 1.01 8.67 -7.30
C VAL A 222 -0.38 8.05 -7.39
N ARG A 223 -1.02 7.90 -6.24
CA ARG A 223 -2.39 7.38 -6.07
C ARG A 223 -3.27 8.51 -5.59
N LEU A 224 -4.37 8.74 -6.30
CA LEU A 224 -5.36 9.74 -5.92
C LEU A 224 -6.53 9.02 -5.26
N GLU A 225 -6.84 9.41 -4.03
CA GLU A 225 -7.92 8.83 -3.23
C GLU A 225 -8.94 9.89 -2.89
N ASP A 226 -10.22 9.55 -2.95
CA ASP A 226 -11.26 10.47 -2.50
C ASP A 226 -11.21 10.66 -0.98
N CYS A 227 -11.30 11.92 -0.56
CA CYS A 227 -11.38 12.25 0.86
C CYS A 227 -12.77 11.93 1.39
N GLU A 228 -12.93 10.80 2.04
CA GLU A 228 -14.18 10.43 2.70
C GLU A 228 -14.31 11.10 4.07
N PRO A 229 -15.40 11.88 4.30
CA PRO A 229 -15.57 12.62 5.55
C PRO A 229 -15.56 11.76 6.81
N THR A 230 -16.01 10.52 6.73
CA THR A 230 -16.11 9.60 7.89
C THR A 230 -14.83 8.80 8.14
N ALA A 231 -14.04 8.54 7.11
CA ALA A 231 -12.84 7.72 7.21
C ALA A 231 -11.56 8.54 7.43
N ASN A 232 -11.52 9.76 6.86
CA ASN A 232 -10.30 10.56 6.82
C ASN A 232 -10.33 11.79 7.75
N LEU A 233 -11.53 12.19 8.23
CA LEU A 233 -11.69 13.37 9.08
C LEU A 233 -11.84 12.98 10.55
N THR A 234 -10.89 13.40 11.37
CA THR A 234 -10.95 13.29 12.83
C THR A 234 -11.54 14.53 13.51
N VAL A 235 -11.93 15.54 12.71
CA VAL A 235 -12.45 16.82 13.23
C VAL A 235 -13.93 16.68 13.57
N PRO A 236 -14.38 17.16 14.77
CA PRO A 236 -15.81 17.23 15.09
C PRO A 236 -16.58 18.02 14.03
N ALA A 237 -17.78 17.60 13.69
CA ALA A 237 -18.66 18.26 12.72
C ALA A 237 -18.96 19.75 13.03
N SER A 238 -18.62 20.22 14.24
CA SER A 238 -18.72 21.61 14.65
C SER A 238 -17.59 22.51 14.14
N ALA A 239 -16.48 21.95 13.65
CA ALA A 239 -15.45 22.71 12.96
C ALA A 239 -15.81 22.77 11.47
N ALA A 240 -16.84 23.54 11.12
CA ALA A 240 -17.48 23.61 9.82
C ALA A 240 -16.53 24.06 8.70
N THR A 241 -15.63 23.16 8.31
CA THR A 241 -14.94 23.28 7.04
C THR A 241 -15.87 22.68 5.98
N ARG A 242 -16.32 23.51 5.07
CA ARG A 242 -17.23 23.13 3.97
C ARG A 242 -16.56 22.03 3.13
N THR A 243 -17.18 20.88 3.02
CA THR A 243 -16.84 19.87 2.01
C THR A 243 -16.92 20.48 0.61
N LEU A 244 -16.01 20.07 -0.27
CA LEU A 244 -16.06 20.51 -1.67
C LEU A 244 -17.31 19.93 -2.34
N SER A 245 -17.90 20.71 -3.24
CA SER A 245 -18.90 20.19 -4.17
C SER A 245 -18.25 19.22 -5.15
N THR A 246 -19.04 18.36 -5.79
CA THR A 246 -18.55 17.45 -6.83
C THR A 246 -17.81 18.19 -7.95
N GLU A 247 -18.30 19.38 -8.35
CA GLU A 247 -17.65 20.21 -9.35
C GLU A 247 -16.30 20.76 -8.89
N GLU A 248 -16.19 21.20 -7.63
CA GLU A 248 -14.95 21.68 -7.05
C GLU A 248 -13.92 20.55 -6.91
N ALA A 249 -14.36 19.38 -6.45
CA ALA A 249 -13.52 18.18 -6.37
C ALA A 249 -13.05 17.73 -7.76
N GLY A 250 -13.92 17.82 -8.78
CA GLY A 250 -13.57 17.56 -10.17
C GLY A 250 -12.46 18.48 -10.68
N ARG A 251 -12.54 19.79 -10.40
CA ARG A 251 -11.45 20.74 -10.78
C ARG A 251 -10.14 20.49 -10.05
N VAL A 252 -10.21 20.04 -8.81
CA VAL A 252 -9.02 19.64 -8.04
C VAL A 252 -8.37 18.43 -8.69
N ARG A 253 -9.15 17.39 -8.99
CA ARG A 253 -8.68 16.16 -9.64
C ARG A 253 -8.05 16.44 -11.00
N GLU A 254 -8.72 17.22 -11.84
CA GLU A 254 -8.21 17.62 -13.16
C GLU A 254 -6.84 18.31 -13.05
N ALA A 255 -6.68 19.21 -12.09
CA ALA A 255 -5.40 19.89 -11.86
C ALA A 255 -4.28 18.93 -11.44
N MET A 256 -4.60 17.88 -10.68
CA MET A 256 -3.63 16.83 -10.32
C MET A 256 -3.28 15.98 -11.54
N HIS A 257 -4.25 15.55 -12.33
CA HIS A 257 -4.05 14.79 -13.56
C HIS A 257 -3.17 15.53 -14.57
N GLU A 258 -3.46 16.82 -14.82
CA GLU A 258 -2.64 17.68 -15.69
C GLU A 258 -1.17 17.74 -15.23
N THR A 259 -0.98 17.89 -13.92
CA THR A 259 0.38 17.99 -13.33
C THR A 259 1.14 16.67 -13.46
N LEU A 260 0.49 15.54 -13.20
CA LEU A 260 1.07 14.21 -13.34
C LEU A 260 1.42 13.90 -14.79
N ALA A 261 0.49 14.16 -15.73
CA ALA A 261 0.74 13.95 -17.14
C ALA A 261 1.87 14.82 -17.67
N ALA A 262 1.95 16.08 -17.25
CA ALA A 262 3.05 16.99 -17.62
C ALA A 262 4.43 16.52 -17.08
N ALA A 263 4.43 15.78 -15.98
CA ALA A 263 5.63 15.17 -15.39
C ALA A 263 5.99 13.80 -16.00
N GLY A 264 5.24 13.31 -17.00
CA GLY A 264 5.51 12.05 -17.69
C GLY A 264 4.92 10.81 -17.01
N PHE A 265 4.05 11.00 -16.01
CA PHE A 265 3.28 9.90 -15.42
C PHE A 265 2.15 9.48 -16.35
N VAL A 266 1.85 8.19 -16.34
CA VAL A 266 0.76 7.59 -17.12
C VAL A 266 -0.23 6.95 -16.16
N GLU A 267 -1.51 7.19 -16.38
CA GLU A 267 -2.55 6.49 -15.65
C GLU A 267 -2.61 5.03 -16.13
N TYR A 268 -2.27 4.08 -15.26
CA TYR A 268 -2.27 2.65 -15.58
C TYR A 268 -3.50 1.90 -15.01
N LEU A 269 -4.12 2.47 -13.99
CA LEU A 269 -5.41 2.08 -13.41
C LEU A 269 -6.16 3.35 -13.01
N PRO A 270 -7.49 3.31 -12.83
CA PRO A 270 -8.24 4.50 -12.38
C PRO A 270 -7.61 5.13 -11.13
N GLU A 271 -7.22 6.39 -11.25
CA GLU A 271 -6.58 7.18 -10.19
C GLU A 271 -5.21 6.63 -9.70
N ARG A 272 -4.55 5.77 -10.49
CA ARG A 272 -3.20 5.25 -10.26
C ARG A 272 -2.28 5.68 -11.38
N TRP A 273 -1.33 6.53 -11.06
CA TRP A 273 -0.42 7.18 -12.01
C TRP A 273 1.01 6.78 -11.71
N ALA A 274 1.76 6.30 -12.69
CA ALA A 274 3.14 5.89 -12.51
C ALA A 274 4.03 6.37 -13.66
N LEU A 275 5.32 6.49 -13.40
CA LEU A 275 6.31 6.54 -14.45
C LEU A 275 6.34 5.18 -15.18
N PRO A 276 6.52 5.14 -16.50
CA PRO A 276 6.55 3.88 -17.25
C PRO A 276 7.57 2.88 -16.67
N GLY A 277 7.09 1.68 -16.35
CA GLY A 277 7.88 0.62 -15.73
C GLY A 277 7.91 0.64 -14.19
N HIS A 278 7.15 1.55 -13.56
CA HIS A 278 7.02 1.68 -12.11
C HIS A 278 5.58 1.44 -11.62
N GLU A 279 4.75 0.84 -12.46
CA GLU A 279 3.38 0.45 -12.13
C GLU A 279 3.38 -0.58 -10.98
N SER A 280 2.45 -0.49 -10.04
CA SER A 280 2.32 -1.48 -8.98
C SER A 280 1.79 -2.80 -9.53
N ARG A 281 2.56 -3.86 -9.34
CA ARG A 281 2.14 -5.21 -9.68
C ARG A 281 0.97 -5.67 -8.81
N TYR A 282 1.03 -5.36 -7.52
CA TYR A 282 -0.04 -5.68 -6.58
C TYR A 282 -1.36 -5.02 -7.00
N GLU A 283 -1.37 -3.70 -7.23
CA GLU A 283 -2.57 -2.97 -7.65
C GLU A 283 -3.14 -3.53 -8.97
N THR A 284 -2.27 -3.81 -9.93
CA THR A 284 -2.67 -4.37 -11.24
C THR A 284 -3.32 -5.76 -11.09
N LEU A 285 -2.75 -6.63 -10.28
CA LEU A 285 -3.30 -7.96 -10.02
C LEU A 285 -4.65 -7.89 -9.31
N MET A 286 -4.77 -7.02 -8.31
CA MET A 286 -6.02 -6.83 -7.57
C MET A 286 -7.13 -6.24 -8.45
N ALA A 287 -6.81 -5.27 -9.30
CA ALA A 287 -7.78 -4.63 -10.20
C ALA A 287 -8.33 -5.61 -11.27
N THR A 288 -7.51 -6.53 -11.75
CA THR A 288 -7.94 -7.52 -12.75
C THR A 288 -8.81 -8.62 -12.16
N GLY A 289 -8.75 -8.85 -10.85
CA GLY A 289 -9.44 -9.97 -10.18
C GLY A 289 -9.01 -11.36 -10.67
N ALA A 290 -7.92 -11.42 -11.42
CA ALA A 290 -7.42 -12.67 -12.04
C ALA A 290 -6.59 -13.53 -11.09
N THR A 291 -6.25 -12.99 -9.91
CA THR A 291 -5.33 -13.66 -8.98
C THR A 291 -6.02 -13.88 -7.64
N GLU A 292 -5.86 -15.08 -7.12
CA GLU A 292 -6.37 -15.44 -5.79
C GLU A 292 -5.56 -14.77 -4.70
N THR A 293 -6.20 -14.48 -3.57
CA THR A 293 -5.62 -13.73 -2.47
C THR A 293 -5.63 -14.54 -1.20
N LEU A 294 -4.48 -14.68 -0.56
CA LEU A 294 -4.36 -15.21 0.79
C LEU A 294 -4.18 -14.04 1.76
N GLY A 295 -5.16 -13.84 2.63
CA GLY A 295 -5.14 -12.80 3.64
C GLY A 295 -4.71 -13.35 5.01
N PHE A 296 -3.73 -12.71 5.62
CA PHE A 296 -3.21 -13.02 6.95
C PHE A 296 -3.39 -11.84 7.90
N GLY A 297 -3.64 -12.12 9.16
CA GLY A 297 -3.81 -11.09 10.19
C GLY A 297 -5.24 -10.94 10.67
N LEU A 298 -5.43 -10.04 11.62
CA LEU A 298 -6.71 -9.77 12.28
C LEU A 298 -7.77 -9.32 11.27
N GLY A 299 -8.86 -10.09 11.14
CA GLY A 299 -9.96 -9.81 10.21
C GLY A 299 -9.57 -9.92 8.72
N ALA A 300 -8.44 -10.54 8.40
CA ALA A 300 -7.98 -10.73 7.04
C ALA A 300 -8.97 -11.56 6.21
N ARG A 301 -8.97 -11.31 4.90
CA ARG A 301 -9.83 -11.99 3.95
C ARG A 301 -8.98 -12.82 2.98
N THR A 302 -9.22 -14.11 2.95
CA THR A 302 -8.69 -15.02 1.93
C THR A 302 -9.77 -15.30 0.88
N LEU A 303 -9.39 -15.24 -0.39
CA LEU A 303 -10.21 -15.69 -1.51
C LEU A 303 -9.38 -16.71 -2.31
N PHE A 304 -9.68 -17.98 -2.13
CA PHE A 304 -8.91 -19.07 -2.72
C PHE A 304 -9.83 -20.25 -3.07
N ASP A 305 -9.67 -20.80 -4.26
CA ASP A 305 -10.42 -21.95 -4.78
C ASP A 305 -11.97 -21.80 -4.70
N GLY A 306 -12.44 -20.56 -5.00
CA GLY A 306 -13.86 -20.23 -4.92
C GLY A 306 -14.42 -20.20 -3.49
N VAL A 307 -13.54 -20.16 -2.50
CA VAL A 307 -13.89 -20.01 -1.08
C VAL A 307 -13.41 -18.69 -0.56
N GLU A 308 -14.30 -17.92 0.08
CA GLU A 308 -13.93 -16.77 0.90
C GLU A 308 -13.89 -17.20 2.36
N ALA A 309 -12.74 -16.99 3.00
CA ALA A 309 -12.58 -17.11 4.44
C ALA A 309 -12.21 -15.74 5.05
N ARG A 310 -12.63 -15.51 6.28
CA ARG A 310 -12.25 -14.32 7.05
C ARG A 310 -11.76 -14.70 8.43
N ASN A 311 -10.67 -14.14 8.83
CA ASN A 311 -10.14 -14.27 10.17
C ASN A 311 -11.00 -13.53 11.20
N THR A 312 -10.83 -13.91 12.45
CA THR A 312 -11.44 -13.21 13.58
C THR A 312 -11.04 -11.73 13.61
N SER A 313 -11.97 -10.87 13.98
CA SER A 313 -11.72 -9.45 14.26
C SER A 313 -11.44 -9.19 15.76
N GLU A 314 -11.42 -10.23 16.59
CA GLU A 314 -11.12 -10.14 18.00
C GLU A 314 -9.62 -10.35 18.25
N LEU A 315 -8.94 -9.30 18.70
CA LEU A 315 -7.49 -9.28 18.88
C LEU A 315 -6.99 -10.36 19.84
N SER A 316 -7.68 -10.56 20.97
CA SER A 316 -7.25 -11.53 21.98
C SER A 316 -7.29 -12.96 21.45
N THR A 317 -8.31 -13.29 20.68
CA THR A 317 -8.47 -14.58 19.99
C THR A 317 -7.37 -14.75 18.93
N TYR A 318 -7.13 -13.72 18.12
CA TYR A 318 -6.08 -13.76 17.11
C TYR A 318 -4.70 -13.97 17.72
N LEU A 319 -4.30 -13.17 18.71
CA LEU A 319 -2.99 -13.29 19.34
C LEU A 319 -2.76 -14.67 20.00
N ARG A 320 -3.84 -15.28 20.50
CA ARG A 320 -3.79 -16.57 21.18
C ARG A 320 -3.75 -17.77 20.24
N PHE A 321 -4.43 -17.70 19.10
CA PHE A 321 -4.69 -18.85 18.23
C PHE A 321 -4.21 -18.65 16.79
N SER A 322 -3.26 -17.73 16.55
CA SER A 322 -2.72 -17.46 15.21
C SER A 322 -2.04 -18.68 14.56
N ASP A 323 -1.64 -19.67 15.34
CA ASP A 323 -1.09 -20.95 14.91
C ASP A 323 -2.15 -22.06 14.74
N ASP A 324 -3.44 -21.74 14.90
CA ASP A 324 -4.56 -22.67 14.77
C ASP A 324 -5.61 -22.06 13.82
N PRO A 325 -5.50 -22.32 12.50
CA PRO A 325 -6.40 -21.74 11.50
C PRO A 325 -7.89 -22.02 11.77
N GLU A 326 -8.23 -23.17 12.35
CA GLU A 326 -9.62 -23.53 12.67
C GLU A 326 -10.22 -22.59 13.72
N LYS A 327 -9.41 -22.07 14.64
CA LYS A 327 -9.83 -21.12 15.68
C LYS A 327 -9.70 -19.67 15.25
N CYS A 328 -8.76 -19.37 14.32
CA CYS A 328 -8.58 -18.05 13.79
C CYS A 328 -9.62 -17.66 12.75
N VAL A 329 -10.10 -18.60 11.94
CA VAL A 329 -11.11 -18.32 10.92
C VAL A 329 -12.48 -18.17 11.54
N ALA A 330 -13.09 -16.99 11.38
CA ALA A 330 -14.41 -16.67 11.92
C ALA A 330 -15.55 -17.03 10.95
N THR A 331 -15.33 -16.92 9.65
CA THR A 331 -16.37 -17.22 8.63
C THR A 331 -15.75 -17.87 7.40
N VAL A 332 -16.50 -18.79 6.80
CA VAL A 332 -16.15 -19.44 5.52
C VAL A 332 -17.41 -19.44 4.68
N ARG A 333 -17.32 -19.03 3.40
CA ARG A 333 -18.41 -19.09 2.43
C ARG A 333 -17.90 -19.44 1.04
N ARG A 334 -18.66 -20.16 0.25
CA ARG A 334 -18.38 -20.31 -1.18
C ARG A 334 -18.81 -19.08 -1.93
N VAL A 335 -17.97 -18.64 -2.85
CA VAL A 335 -18.25 -17.53 -3.76
C VAL A 335 -18.55 -18.19 -5.11
N GLY A 336 -19.83 -18.08 -5.51
CA GLY A 336 -20.33 -18.66 -6.77
C GLY A 336 -20.10 -17.72 -7.95
#